data_f098417b44dac40ff755010d228837b2
#
_entry.id   f098417b44dac40ff755010d228837b2
#
_cell.length_a   1.000
_cell.length_b   1.000
_cell.length_c   1.000
_cell.angle_alpha   90.00
_cell.angle_beta   90.00
_cell.angle_gamma   90.00
#
_symmetry.space_group_name_H-M   'P 1'
#
loop_
_entity.id
_entity.type
_entity.pdbx_description
1 polymer ?
#
loop_
_entity_poly.entity_id
_entity_poly.type
_entity_poly.pdbx_seq_one_letter_code
_entity_poly.pdbx_strand_id
1 'polypeptide(L)'
;MFRAAHSHNPARYSHIVGFYPTFMLIAGGSQGRSPTYEQAHVGSDLLTLVSEDTLKRKHGDMSMEETKKISAAVIRRLPRYYRYLGELIESGVQRISSKELSAKMKVTASQIRQDLNNFGGFGQQGYGYNVKYLYDEIAKILGIDRPHNMIIIGAGNLGQAIVNYEDFEKRGFVIKGVFDNNPEMEGKTIRGIPVMMMDAVSDFIKRNEIEIVALTIPKKAAKEVGKLVADAGIKAIWNFAHTDLNLPDEVIVENVHLSESLMRLSYTDRKSTRLNSSHRGSSRMPSSA
;
A
#
# COMPACT_ATOMS: atom_id res chain seq x y z
N MET A 1 18.84 -59.41 12.56
CA MET A 1 18.07 -59.46 13.82
C MET A 1 17.37 -58.16 14.04
N PHE A 2 16.02 -58.22 14.17
CA PHE A 2 15.02 -57.21 14.59
C PHE A 2 14.98 -55.87 13.81
N ARG A 3 13.99 -55.59 12.95
CA ARG A 3 12.51 -55.40 13.05
C ARG A 3 12.06 -54.33 14.05
N ALA A 4 11.49 -53.25 13.52
CA ALA A 4 10.14 -52.72 13.74
C ALA A 4 10.09 -51.32 13.10
N ALA A 5 9.33 -50.92 12.11
CA ALA A 5 7.88 -50.91 11.85
C ALA A 5 7.12 -49.95 12.77
N HIS A 6 6.38 -49.09 12.10
CA HIS A 6 5.21 -48.27 12.47
C HIS A 6 5.46 -46.78 12.42
N SER A 7 4.58 -45.93 11.92
CA SER A 7 3.25 -46.05 11.30
C SER A 7 2.89 -44.73 10.63
N HIS A 8 2.14 -44.81 9.58
CA HIS A 8 1.42 -43.75 8.89
C HIS A 8 0.50 -42.94 9.81
N ASN A 9 0.42 -41.64 9.63
CA ASN A 9 -0.83 -40.94 9.82
C ASN A 9 -0.94 -39.71 8.91
N PRO A 10 -1.87 -39.68 7.94
CA PRO A 10 -2.15 -38.47 7.16
C PRO A 10 -3.32 -37.72 7.80
N ALA A 11 -3.08 -36.60 8.40
CA ALA A 11 -4.14 -35.73 8.91
C ALA A 11 -4.42 -34.60 7.90
N ARG A 12 -5.49 -34.78 7.16
CA ARG A 12 -6.65 -33.91 6.90
C ARG A 12 -6.36 -32.41 6.72
N TYR A 13 -6.35 -32.00 5.49
CA TYR A 13 -6.70 -30.64 5.09
C TYR A 13 -8.21 -30.48 5.22
N SER A 14 -8.67 -29.67 6.16
CA SER A 14 -10.04 -29.20 6.25
C SER A 14 -10.19 -27.90 5.45
N HIS A 15 -11.09 -27.94 4.47
CA HIS A 15 -11.62 -26.83 3.74
C HIS A 15 -12.23 -25.80 4.70
N ILE A 16 -11.75 -24.56 4.67
CA ILE A 16 -12.46 -23.43 5.24
C ILE A 16 -13.23 -22.78 4.09
N VAL A 17 -14.50 -23.08 4.03
CA VAL A 17 -15.49 -22.42 3.18
C VAL A 17 -15.84 -21.10 3.88
N GLY A 18 -15.67 -19.98 3.18
CA GLY A 18 -16.02 -18.66 3.67
C GLY A 18 -17.52 -18.51 3.91
N PHE A 19 -17.87 -18.12 5.12
CA PHE A 19 -19.23 -17.72 5.51
C PHE A 19 -19.38 -16.21 5.23
N TYR A 20 -20.28 -15.86 4.32
CA TYR A 20 -20.85 -14.51 4.25
C TYR A 20 -21.98 -14.40 5.28
N PRO A 21 -22.07 -13.37 6.11
CA PRO A 21 -23.23 -13.16 6.96
C PRO A 21 -24.38 -12.56 6.15
N THR A 22 -25.43 -13.35 5.99
CA THR A 22 -26.75 -12.89 5.52
C THR A 22 -27.41 -12.08 6.63
N PHE A 23 -27.70 -10.82 6.37
CA PHE A 23 -28.53 -9.99 7.26
C PHE A 23 -29.96 -10.49 7.22
N MET A 24 -30.43 -11.06 8.32
CA MET A 24 -31.81 -11.47 8.55
C MET A 24 -32.59 -10.31 9.15
N LEU A 25 -33.48 -9.71 8.38
CA LEU A 25 -34.45 -8.72 8.88
C LEU A 25 -35.57 -9.49 9.59
N ILE A 26 -35.67 -9.34 10.90
CA ILE A 26 -36.80 -9.87 11.67
C ILE A 26 -37.93 -8.81 11.68
N ALA A 27 -38.98 -9.07 10.92
CA ALA A 27 -40.25 -8.40 11.07
C ALA A 27 -41.16 -9.27 11.95
N GLY A 28 -41.54 -8.78 13.11
CA GLY A 28 -42.47 -9.46 14.01
C GLY A 28 -43.93 -9.30 13.57
N GLY A 29 -44.75 -10.34 13.80
CA GLY A 29 -46.20 -10.21 13.76
C GLY A 29 -46.98 -11.43 13.30
N SER A 30 -47.43 -12.24 14.26
CA SER A 30 -48.70 -13.03 14.34
C SER A 30 -49.20 -13.92 13.21
N GLN A 31 -49.32 -15.20 13.58
CA GLN A 31 -50.35 -16.19 13.26
C GLN A 31 -50.65 -16.60 11.81
N GLY A 32 -50.31 -17.84 11.51
CA GLY A 32 -51.22 -18.80 10.88
C GLY A 32 -51.27 -18.87 9.37
N ARG A 33 -50.76 -19.98 8.85
CA ARG A 33 -51.00 -20.67 7.58
C ARG A 33 -49.79 -20.72 6.63
N SER A 34 -49.45 -21.96 6.33
CA SER A 34 -48.47 -22.31 5.27
C SER A 34 -48.94 -21.80 3.91
N PRO A 35 -48.09 -21.17 3.12
CA PRO A 35 -48.34 -21.02 1.66
C PRO A 35 -47.56 -22.05 0.85
N THR A 36 -48.29 -22.72 -0.02
CA THR A 36 -47.89 -23.50 -1.17
C THR A 36 -47.08 -22.68 -2.14
N TYR A 37 -45.98 -23.27 -2.65
CA TYR A 37 -45.19 -22.68 -3.73
C TYR A 37 -45.96 -22.65 -5.03
N GLU A 38 -46.29 -21.47 -5.52
CA GLU A 38 -46.73 -21.23 -6.87
C GLU A 38 -45.65 -20.40 -7.62
N GLN A 39 -45.11 -20.97 -8.69
CA GLN A 39 -44.14 -20.29 -9.56
C GLN A 39 -44.85 -19.19 -10.33
N ALA A 40 -44.61 -17.94 -10.01
CA ALA A 40 -45.05 -16.82 -10.82
C ALA A 40 -43.91 -16.37 -11.75
N HIS A 41 -44.10 -16.61 -13.05
CA HIS A 41 -43.36 -15.90 -14.11
C HIS A 41 -43.75 -14.41 -14.03
N VAL A 42 -42.76 -13.56 -13.67
CA VAL A 42 -42.92 -12.11 -13.79
C VAL A 42 -42.21 -11.64 -15.06
N GLY A 43 -43.05 -11.19 -15.98
CA GLY A 43 -42.64 -10.62 -17.26
C GLY A 43 -41.89 -9.29 -17.10
N SER A 44 -41.18 -9.00 -18.16
CA SER A 44 -40.28 -7.88 -18.37
C SER A 44 -40.93 -6.50 -18.56
N ASP A 45 -41.77 -6.01 -17.62
CA ASP A 45 -42.37 -4.67 -17.79
C ASP A 45 -42.61 -3.99 -16.41
N LEU A 46 -41.55 -3.62 -15.73
CA LEU A 46 -41.64 -2.71 -14.57
C LEU A 46 -40.34 -1.90 -14.37
N LEU A 47 -39.84 -1.36 -15.48
CA LEU A 47 -38.70 -0.41 -15.49
C LEU A 47 -39.14 0.92 -16.13
N THR A 48 -40.26 1.47 -15.70
CA THR A 48 -40.58 2.87 -16.04
C THR A 48 -41.57 3.39 -15.01
N LEU A 49 -41.14 4.28 -14.15
CA LEU A 49 -41.84 5.25 -13.30
C LEU A 49 -41.26 5.33 -11.90
N VAL A 50 -39.92 5.56 -11.82
CA VAL A 50 -39.40 6.31 -10.71
C VAL A 50 -39.07 7.68 -11.28
N SER A 51 -39.90 8.67 -10.99
CA SER A 51 -39.75 10.02 -11.50
C SER A 51 -38.42 10.61 -11.01
N GLU A 52 -37.70 11.29 -11.90
CA GLU A 52 -36.44 12.02 -11.61
C GLU A 52 -36.55 12.98 -10.43
N ASP A 53 -37.75 13.39 -10.06
CA ASP A 53 -38.02 14.25 -8.89
C ASP A 53 -37.83 13.57 -7.52
N THR A 54 -37.92 12.23 -7.45
CA THR A 54 -37.71 11.51 -6.18
C THR A 54 -36.23 11.28 -5.91
N LEU A 55 -35.40 11.22 -6.93
CA LEU A 55 -33.95 11.15 -6.82
C LEU A 55 -33.31 12.51 -6.46
N LYS A 56 -33.91 13.61 -6.93
CA LYS A 56 -33.46 14.97 -6.61
C LYS A 56 -33.74 15.39 -5.17
N ARG A 57 -34.72 14.82 -4.49
CA ARG A 57 -35.05 15.15 -3.08
C ARG A 57 -34.24 14.39 -2.04
N LYS A 58 -33.48 13.35 -2.40
CA LYS A 58 -32.56 12.63 -1.49
C LYS A 58 -31.09 13.06 -1.63
N HIS A 59 -30.76 13.94 -2.56
CA HIS A 59 -29.41 14.50 -2.77
C HIS A 59 -29.39 16.02 -2.51
N GLY A 60 -30.38 16.52 -1.72
CA GLY A 60 -30.33 17.86 -1.16
C GLY A 60 -29.30 17.89 -0.02
N ASP A 61 -28.28 18.69 -0.20
CA ASP A 61 -27.37 19.19 0.85
C ASP A 61 -26.34 18.21 1.42
N MET A 62 -25.53 17.59 0.54
CA MET A 62 -24.12 17.41 0.83
C MET A 62 -23.39 18.59 0.17
N SER A 63 -23.16 19.63 0.97
CA SER A 63 -22.16 20.65 0.67
C SER A 63 -20.91 19.91 0.18
N MET A 64 -20.43 20.23 -1.01
CA MET A 64 -19.09 19.87 -1.44
C MET A 64 -18.16 20.55 -0.41
N GLU A 65 -17.79 19.80 0.65
CA GLU A 65 -16.60 20.13 1.40
C GLU A 65 -15.50 20.24 0.35
N GLU A 66 -15.01 21.47 0.16
CA GLU A 66 -13.78 21.71 -0.59
C GLU A 66 -12.75 20.75 -0.02
N THR A 67 -12.45 19.67 -0.74
CA THR A 67 -11.43 18.71 -0.35
C THR A 67 -10.13 19.48 -0.33
N LYS A 68 -9.76 19.94 0.87
CA LYS A 68 -8.56 20.73 1.13
C LYS A 68 -7.40 19.98 0.50
N LYS A 69 -6.86 20.52 -0.59
CA LYS A 69 -5.80 19.87 -1.37
C LYS A 69 -4.58 19.67 -0.48
N ILE A 70 -4.40 18.44 0.00
CA ILE A 70 -3.30 18.09 0.91
C ILE A 70 -2.00 18.20 0.14
N SER A 71 -1.01 18.89 0.72
CA SER A 71 0.27 19.08 0.03
C SER A 71 1.03 17.77 -0.13
N ALA A 72 1.68 17.58 -1.28
CA ALA A 72 2.53 16.43 -1.55
C ALA A 72 3.63 16.22 -0.49
N ALA A 73 4.06 17.30 0.18
CA ALA A 73 5.03 17.20 1.27
C ALA A 73 4.45 16.51 2.52
N VAL A 74 3.17 16.71 2.82
CA VAL A 74 2.46 16.00 3.92
C VAL A 74 2.33 14.54 3.56
N ILE A 75 1.81 14.23 2.37
CA ILE A 75 1.63 12.83 1.89
C ILE A 75 2.94 12.05 1.98
N ARG A 76 4.07 12.64 1.57
CA ARG A 76 5.39 11.99 1.65
C ARG A 76 5.86 11.69 3.08
N ARG A 77 5.31 12.37 4.10
CA ARG A 77 5.65 12.11 5.51
C ARG A 77 4.77 11.05 6.16
N LEU A 78 3.55 10.80 5.65
CA LEU A 78 2.62 9.83 6.24
C LEU A 78 3.20 8.41 6.40
N PRO A 79 3.90 7.82 5.40
CA PRO A 79 4.51 6.50 5.57
C PRO A 79 5.51 6.43 6.74
N ARG A 80 6.16 7.56 7.02
CA ARG A 80 7.09 7.66 8.13
C ARG A 80 6.37 7.72 9.48
N TYR A 81 5.24 8.46 9.57
CA TYR A 81 4.37 8.42 10.75
C TYR A 81 3.87 7.00 10.99
N TYR A 82 3.33 6.35 9.96
CA TYR A 82 2.82 4.99 10.02
C TYR A 82 3.85 4.00 10.59
N ARG A 83 5.07 4.02 10.09
CA ARG A 83 6.15 3.17 10.57
C ARG A 83 6.46 3.40 12.05
N TYR A 84 6.66 4.65 12.47
CA TYR A 84 6.99 4.94 13.87
C TYR A 84 5.85 4.61 14.84
N LEU A 85 4.61 4.79 14.41
CA LEU A 85 3.45 4.39 15.21
C LEU A 85 3.37 2.86 15.33
N GLY A 86 3.71 2.11 14.28
CA GLY A 86 3.84 0.65 14.34
C GLY A 86 4.86 0.19 15.38
N GLU A 87 6.07 0.77 15.37
CA GLU A 87 7.11 0.50 16.38
C GLU A 87 6.64 0.81 17.82
N LEU A 88 5.81 1.85 17.99
CA LEU A 88 5.24 2.20 19.29
C LEU A 88 4.16 1.19 19.74
N ILE A 89 3.34 0.70 18.82
CA ILE A 89 2.35 -0.35 19.11
C ILE A 89 3.05 -1.63 19.56
N GLU A 90 4.08 -2.05 18.83
CA GLU A 90 4.92 -3.22 19.21
C GLU A 90 5.56 -3.06 20.61
N SER A 91 5.91 -1.82 20.97
CA SER A 91 6.47 -1.47 22.28
C SER A 91 5.41 -1.27 23.37
N GLY A 92 4.12 -1.49 23.08
CA GLY A 92 3.01 -1.34 24.04
C GLY A 92 2.65 0.09 24.40
N VAL A 93 3.13 1.10 23.66
CA VAL A 93 2.85 2.51 23.91
C VAL A 93 1.45 2.87 23.42
N GLN A 94 0.58 3.26 24.33
CA GLN A 94 -0.82 3.58 24.00
C GLN A 94 -1.02 5.05 23.58
N ARG A 95 -0.22 5.97 24.11
CA ARG A 95 -0.33 7.41 23.86
C ARG A 95 1.04 8.04 23.61
N ILE A 96 1.05 9.06 22.74
CA ILE A 96 2.26 9.83 22.43
C ILE A 96 1.92 11.31 22.23
N SER A 97 2.77 12.20 22.73
CA SER A 97 2.66 13.63 22.47
C SER A 97 3.32 14.01 21.13
N SER A 98 2.92 15.15 20.56
CA SER A 98 3.61 15.69 19.37
C SER A 98 5.09 15.99 19.65
N LYS A 99 5.47 16.28 20.90
CA LYS A 99 6.87 16.53 21.31
C LYS A 99 7.69 15.24 21.26
N GLU A 100 7.18 14.14 21.83
CA GLU A 100 7.86 12.84 21.82
C GLU A 100 7.96 12.28 20.39
N LEU A 101 6.89 12.40 19.60
CA LEU A 101 6.90 11.98 18.21
C LEU A 101 7.90 12.82 17.38
N SER A 102 8.04 14.12 17.67
CA SER A 102 9.00 15.00 17.01
C SER A 102 10.46 14.59 17.27
N ALA A 103 10.76 14.16 18.48
CA ALA A 103 12.11 13.68 18.84
C ALA A 103 12.50 12.43 18.01
N LYS A 104 11.55 11.49 17.81
CA LYS A 104 11.77 10.29 16.99
C LYS A 104 11.88 10.62 15.49
N MET A 105 11.07 11.53 15.00
CA MET A 105 10.96 11.83 13.57
C MET A 105 11.92 12.90 13.07
N LYS A 106 12.59 13.64 13.95
CA LYS A 106 13.42 14.82 13.61
C LYS A 106 12.63 15.87 12.81
N VAL A 107 11.36 16.08 13.18
CA VAL A 107 10.43 17.07 12.64
C VAL A 107 9.89 17.87 13.81
N THR A 108 9.57 19.15 13.66
CA THR A 108 9.06 19.96 14.78
C THR A 108 7.67 19.50 15.23
N ALA A 109 7.39 19.63 16.54
CA ALA A 109 6.07 19.30 17.08
C ALA A 109 4.94 20.13 16.45
N SER A 110 5.23 21.36 16.02
CA SER A 110 4.28 22.20 15.27
C SER A 110 3.99 21.62 13.90
N GLN A 111 5.00 21.15 13.16
CA GLN A 111 4.83 20.51 11.87
C GLN A 111 3.98 19.24 11.99
N ILE A 112 4.21 18.42 13.02
CA ILE A 112 3.42 17.21 13.28
C ILE A 112 1.93 17.58 13.49
N ARG A 113 1.65 18.56 14.34
CA ARG A 113 0.28 19.04 14.56
C ARG A 113 -0.36 19.55 13.27
N GLN A 114 0.37 20.33 12.48
CA GLN A 114 -0.11 20.85 11.21
C GLN A 114 -0.38 19.74 10.19
N ASP A 115 0.52 18.74 10.07
CA ASP A 115 0.35 17.61 9.17
C ASP A 115 -0.90 16.81 9.52
N LEU A 116 -1.06 16.46 10.80
CA LEU A 116 -2.18 15.67 11.26
C LEU A 116 -3.52 16.42 11.21
N ASN A 117 -3.53 17.74 11.41
CA ASN A 117 -4.73 18.56 11.30
C ASN A 117 -5.28 18.65 9.86
N ASN A 118 -4.50 18.29 8.84
CA ASN A 118 -5.02 18.21 7.46
C ASN A 118 -6.02 17.08 7.27
N PHE A 119 -6.01 16.06 8.14
CA PHE A 119 -6.83 14.86 8.04
C PHE A 119 -7.88 14.75 9.16
N GLY A 120 -8.05 15.79 9.97
CA GLY A 120 -8.95 15.82 11.11
C GLY A 120 -8.23 15.96 12.46
N GLY A 121 -8.98 16.18 13.52
CA GLY A 121 -8.44 16.39 14.86
C GLY A 121 -8.12 15.08 15.56
N PHE A 122 -6.98 14.47 15.31
CA PHE A 122 -6.58 13.17 15.92
C PHE A 122 -6.15 13.25 17.38
N GLY A 123 -6.03 14.46 17.96
CA GLY A 123 -5.56 14.63 19.33
C GLY A 123 -6.40 15.59 20.13
N GLN A 124 -6.61 15.28 21.42
CA GLN A 124 -7.12 16.24 22.38
C GLN A 124 -5.98 17.06 22.99
N GLN A 125 -6.21 18.35 23.13
CA GLN A 125 -5.24 19.26 23.73
C GLN A 125 -4.87 18.80 25.15
N GLY A 126 -3.57 18.60 25.42
CA GLY A 126 -3.05 18.12 26.70
C GLY A 126 -2.97 16.59 26.86
N TYR A 127 -3.70 15.80 26.05
CA TYR A 127 -3.73 14.33 26.19
C TYR A 127 -2.86 13.58 25.16
N GLY A 128 -2.36 14.28 24.13
CA GLY A 128 -1.62 13.65 23.05
C GLY A 128 -2.50 12.80 22.12
N TYR A 129 -1.84 11.98 21.29
CA TYR A 129 -2.49 11.10 20.32
C TYR A 129 -2.63 9.69 20.88
N ASN A 130 -3.78 9.04 20.64
CA ASN A 130 -3.88 7.59 20.78
C ASN A 130 -3.12 6.94 19.63
N VAL A 131 -2.12 6.11 19.94
CA VAL A 131 -1.19 5.55 18.97
C VAL A 131 -1.90 4.63 17.99
N LYS A 132 -2.73 3.70 18.49
CA LYS A 132 -3.46 2.74 17.65
C LYS A 132 -4.47 3.44 16.74
N TYR A 133 -5.25 4.38 17.28
CA TYR A 133 -6.21 5.14 16.51
C TYR A 133 -5.54 5.93 15.38
N LEU A 134 -4.46 6.66 15.70
CA LEU A 134 -3.72 7.43 14.70
C LEU A 134 -3.06 6.52 13.63
N TYR A 135 -2.57 5.36 14.03
CA TYR A 135 -2.02 4.36 13.13
C TYR A 135 -3.08 3.88 12.11
N ASP A 136 -4.27 3.52 12.58
CA ASP A 136 -5.36 3.03 11.74
C ASP A 136 -5.89 4.12 10.80
N GLU A 137 -6.03 5.36 11.27
CA GLU A 137 -6.46 6.47 10.42
C GLU A 137 -5.42 6.80 9.34
N ILE A 138 -4.13 6.76 9.66
CA ILE A 138 -3.08 6.94 8.66
C ILE A 138 -3.08 5.78 7.65
N ALA A 139 -3.35 4.54 8.08
CA ALA A 139 -3.49 3.41 7.17
C ALA A 139 -4.60 3.64 6.15
N LYS A 140 -5.77 4.13 6.58
CA LYS A 140 -6.90 4.49 5.70
C LYS A 140 -6.52 5.60 4.71
N ILE A 141 -5.86 6.65 5.18
CA ILE A 141 -5.41 7.76 4.32
C ILE A 141 -4.41 7.26 3.26
N LEU A 142 -3.52 6.34 3.62
CA LEU A 142 -2.56 5.74 2.71
C LEU A 142 -3.19 4.65 1.83
N GLY A 143 -4.43 4.22 2.11
CA GLY A 143 -5.11 3.15 1.42
C GLY A 143 -4.53 1.76 1.70
N ILE A 144 -3.77 1.58 2.79
CA ILE A 144 -3.14 0.30 3.19
C ILE A 144 -3.92 -0.43 4.28
N ASP A 145 -5.15 -0.03 4.50
CA ASP A 145 -6.12 -0.71 5.36
C ASP A 145 -6.76 -1.95 4.70
N ARG A 146 -6.47 -2.18 3.42
CA ARG A 146 -6.84 -3.35 2.63
C ARG A 146 -5.63 -3.91 1.86
N PRO A 147 -5.66 -5.19 1.47
CA PRO A 147 -4.59 -5.76 0.66
C PRO A 147 -4.59 -5.19 -0.77
N HIS A 148 -3.38 -4.99 -1.32
CA HIS A 148 -3.14 -4.61 -2.71
C HIS A 148 -2.40 -5.72 -3.41
N ASN A 149 -3.00 -6.30 -4.45
CA ASN A 149 -2.37 -7.32 -5.27
C ASN A 149 -1.33 -6.69 -6.20
N MET A 150 -0.12 -7.21 -6.16
CA MET A 150 0.95 -6.74 -7.03
C MET A 150 1.70 -7.87 -7.72
N ILE A 151 2.33 -7.54 -8.84
CA ILE A 151 3.26 -8.43 -9.54
C ILE A 151 4.61 -7.76 -9.71
N ILE A 152 5.65 -8.59 -9.85
CA ILE A 152 7.00 -8.16 -10.15
C ILE A 152 7.33 -8.55 -11.59
N ILE A 153 7.81 -7.62 -12.39
CA ILE A 153 8.34 -7.88 -13.73
C ILE A 153 9.85 -7.70 -13.71
N GLY A 154 10.56 -8.78 -13.99
CA GLY A 154 12.00 -8.94 -13.86
C GLY A 154 12.38 -9.81 -12.66
N ALA A 155 12.76 -11.07 -12.91
CA ALA A 155 13.21 -12.04 -11.89
C ALA A 155 14.72 -11.99 -11.63
N GLY A 156 15.37 -10.85 -11.95
CA GLY A 156 16.78 -10.60 -11.65
C GLY A 156 17.03 -10.34 -10.16
N ASN A 157 18.26 -9.98 -9.81
CA ASN A 157 18.68 -9.80 -8.40
C ASN A 157 17.77 -8.83 -7.63
N LEU A 158 17.37 -7.71 -8.23
CA LEU A 158 16.51 -6.74 -7.55
C LEU A 158 15.07 -7.27 -7.40
N GLY A 159 14.51 -7.89 -8.45
CA GLY A 159 13.19 -8.49 -8.37
C GLY A 159 13.11 -9.57 -7.29
N GLN A 160 14.10 -10.46 -7.25
CA GLN A 160 14.21 -11.49 -6.21
C GLN A 160 14.32 -10.88 -4.80
N ALA A 161 15.10 -9.82 -4.63
CA ALA A 161 15.23 -9.12 -3.35
C ALA A 161 13.89 -8.52 -2.89
N ILE A 162 13.12 -7.94 -3.82
CA ILE A 162 11.79 -7.39 -3.53
C ILE A 162 10.81 -8.51 -3.13
N VAL A 163 10.79 -9.62 -3.88
CA VAL A 163 9.91 -10.78 -3.57
C VAL A 163 10.23 -11.36 -2.19
N ASN A 164 11.49 -11.41 -1.81
CA ASN A 164 11.93 -11.96 -0.52
C ASN A 164 11.72 -11.00 0.66
N TYR A 165 11.32 -9.75 0.43
CA TYR A 165 11.12 -8.78 1.49
C TYR A 165 9.74 -8.92 2.14
N GLU A 166 9.69 -9.62 3.28
CA GLU A 166 8.45 -9.99 3.99
C GLU A 166 7.61 -8.82 4.49
N ASP A 167 8.21 -7.67 4.73
CA ASP A 167 7.52 -6.51 5.28
C ASP A 167 6.47 -5.90 4.33
N PHE A 168 6.49 -6.24 3.04
CA PHE A 168 5.45 -5.79 2.11
C PHE A 168 4.11 -6.42 2.45
N GLU A 169 4.06 -7.72 2.72
CA GLU A 169 2.82 -8.40 3.10
C GLU A 169 2.24 -7.86 4.42
N LYS A 170 3.10 -7.58 5.41
CA LYS A 170 2.69 -6.95 6.67
C LYS A 170 2.06 -5.57 6.48
N ARG A 171 2.36 -4.90 5.38
CA ARG A 171 1.83 -3.58 4.99
C ARG A 171 0.70 -3.64 3.96
N GLY A 172 0.17 -4.83 3.70
CA GLY A 172 -0.95 -5.01 2.78
C GLY A 172 -0.57 -5.18 1.31
N PHE A 173 0.73 -5.28 0.94
CA PHE A 173 1.15 -5.51 -0.44
C PHE A 173 1.41 -6.99 -0.68
N VAL A 174 0.53 -7.65 -1.44
CA VAL A 174 0.56 -9.09 -1.67
C VAL A 174 1.11 -9.39 -3.06
N ILE A 175 2.28 -10.02 -3.14
CA ILE A 175 2.89 -10.41 -4.42
C ILE A 175 2.20 -11.66 -4.94
N LYS A 176 1.49 -11.55 -6.08
CA LYS A 176 0.71 -12.62 -6.71
C LYS A 176 1.46 -13.37 -7.80
N GLY A 177 2.48 -12.75 -8.40
CA GLY A 177 3.22 -13.36 -9.50
C GLY A 177 4.53 -12.64 -9.76
N VAL A 178 5.44 -13.37 -10.38
CA VAL A 178 6.72 -12.87 -10.88
C VAL A 178 6.81 -13.20 -12.36
N PHE A 179 7.25 -12.24 -13.17
CA PHE A 179 7.36 -12.40 -14.62
C PHE A 179 8.77 -12.10 -15.10
N ASP A 180 9.23 -12.86 -16.08
CA ASP A 180 10.50 -12.60 -16.76
C ASP A 180 10.40 -12.96 -18.25
N ASN A 181 11.29 -12.43 -19.06
CA ASN A 181 11.42 -12.79 -20.47
C ASN A 181 12.50 -13.84 -20.74
N ASN A 182 13.29 -14.19 -19.73
CA ASN A 182 14.32 -15.24 -19.84
C ASN A 182 13.70 -16.63 -19.67
N PRO A 183 13.67 -17.50 -20.70
CA PRO A 183 13.11 -18.84 -20.61
C PRO A 183 13.75 -19.72 -19.51
N GLU A 184 15.01 -19.46 -19.15
CA GLU A 184 15.68 -20.19 -18.08
C GLU A 184 15.08 -19.91 -16.69
N MET A 185 14.31 -18.85 -16.56
CA MET A 185 13.64 -18.48 -15.30
C MET A 185 12.26 -19.12 -15.19
N GLU A 186 11.69 -19.60 -16.29
CA GLU A 186 10.36 -20.19 -16.31
C GLU A 186 10.25 -21.38 -15.35
N GLY A 187 9.21 -21.38 -14.54
CA GLY A 187 8.94 -22.44 -13.55
C GLY A 187 9.85 -22.42 -12.33
N LYS A 188 10.92 -21.60 -12.29
CA LYS A 188 11.65 -21.39 -11.02
C LYS A 188 10.73 -20.71 -10.00
N THR A 189 10.98 -20.97 -8.74
CA THR A 189 10.20 -20.36 -7.66
C THR A 189 11.04 -19.37 -6.84
N ILE A 190 10.48 -18.22 -6.53
CA ILE A 190 11.06 -17.25 -5.61
C ILE A 190 10.09 -17.11 -4.43
N ARG A 191 10.51 -17.51 -3.24
CA ARG A 191 9.64 -17.53 -2.04
C ARG A 191 8.31 -18.27 -2.27
N GLY A 192 8.37 -19.39 -3.01
CA GLY A 192 7.17 -20.18 -3.33
C GLY A 192 6.29 -19.64 -4.46
N ILE A 193 6.61 -18.46 -5.03
CA ILE A 193 5.89 -17.87 -6.16
C ILE A 193 6.59 -18.30 -7.45
N PRO A 194 5.88 -18.94 -8.40
CA PRO A 194 6.48 -19.35 -9.67
C PRO A 194 6.78 -18.14 -10.55
N VAL A 195 7.90 -18.22 -11.27
CA VAL A 195 8.22 -17.27 -12.33
C VAL A 195 7.51 -17.69 -13.61
N MET A 196 6.77 -16.78 -14.20
CA MET A 196 6.01 -16.97 -15.41
C MET A 196 6.59 -16.15 -16.56
N MET A 197 6.28 -16.52 -17.80
CA MET A 197 6.72 -15.80 -18.99
C MET A 197 5.84 -14.57 -19.24
N MET A 198 6.43 -13.57 -19.91
CA MET A 198 5.80 -12.26 -20.18
C MET A 198 4.55 -12.32 -21.05
N ASP A 199 4.38 -13.35 -21.87
CA ASP A 199 3.19 -13.55 -22.71
C ASP A 199 1.90 -13.76 -21.89
N ALA A 200 2.03 -14.34 -20.69
CA ALA A 200 0.91 -14.54 -19.76
C ALA A 200 0.52 -13.30 -18.94
N VAL A 201 1.32 -12.22 -18.96
CA VAL A 201 1.19 -11.10 -18.01
C VAL A 201 -0.15 -10.38 -18.11
N SER A 202 -0.63 -10.10 -19.32
CA SER A 202 -1.88 -9.34 -19.53
C SER A 202 -3.11 -10.08 -19.04
N ASP A 203 -3.16 -11.38 -19.29
CA ASP A 203 -4.24 -12.25 -18.83
C ASP A 203 -4.18 -12.44 -17.31
N PHE A 204 -2.97 -12.56 -16.76
CA PHE A 204 -2.77 -12.69 -15.32
C PHE A 204 -3.24 -11.45 -14.58
N ILE A 205 -2.92 -10.25 -15.06
CA ILE A 205 -3.35 -8.96 -14.51
C ILE A 205 -4.87 -8.95 -14.37
N LYS A 206 -5.59 -9.29 -15.44
CA LYS A 206 -7.05 -9.26 -15.48
C LYS A 206 -7.71 -10.28 -14.55
N ARG A 207 -7.16 -11.50 -14.49
CA ARG A 207 -7.74 -12.60 -13.68
C ARG A 207 -7.48 -12.48 -12.19
N ASN A 208 -6.40 -11.81 -11.78
CA ASN A 208 -5.96 -11.76 -10.38
C ASN A 208 -6.14 -10.39 -9.74
N GLU A 209 -6.89 -9.49 -10.37
CA GLU A 209 -7.17 -8.14 -9.85
C GLU A 209 -5.89 -7.41 -9.41
N ILE A 210 -4.88 -7.41 -10.30
CA ILE A 210 -3.61 -6.78 -10.00
C ILE A 210 -3.76 -5.25 -10.05
N GLU A 211 -3.36 -4.60 -8.96
CA GLU A 211 -3.42 -3.15 -8.81
C GLU A 211 -2.08 -2.48 -9.07
N ILE A 212 -0.97 -3.15 -8.71
CA ILE A 212 0.38 -2.56 -8.73
C ILE A 212 1.33 -3.47 -9.52
N VAL A 213 2.16 -2.86 -10.36
CA VAL A 213 3.25 -3.55 -11.06
C VAL A 213 4.58 -2.93 -10.64
N ALA A 214 5.51 -3.75 -10.15
CA ALA A 214 6.89 -3.34 -9.94
C ALA A 214 7.75 -3.73 -11.15
N LEU A 215 8.40 -2.75 -11.78
CA LEU A 215 9.31 -2.96 -12.90
C LEU A 215 10.75 -2.99 -12.41
N THR A 216 11.37 -4.16 -12.42
CA THR A 216 12.77 -4.39 -12.04
C THR A 216 13.60 -4.88 -13.24
N ILE A 217 13.31 -4.32 -14.40
CA ILE A 217 13.87 -4.67 -15.70
C ILE A 217 14.85 -3.62 -16.23
N PRO A 218 15.69 -3.96 -17.21
CA PRO A 218 16.60 -3.00 -17.83
C PRO A 218 15.86 -1.84 -18.51
N LYS A 219 16.46 -0.64 -18.45
CA LYS A 219 15.95 0.60 -19.06
C LYS A 219 15.40 0.43 -20.49
N LYS A 220 16.06 -0.41 -21.30
CA LYS A 220 15.70 -0.61 -22.72
C LYS A 220 14.30 -1.20 -22.90
N ALA A 221 13.87 -2.09 -22.00
CA ALA A 221 12.58 -2.77 -22.07
C ALA A 221 11.46 -2.00 -21.31
N ALA A 222 11.82 -1.06 -20.43
CA ALA A 222 10.89 -0.50 -19.47
C ALA A 222 9.71 0.26 -20.10
N LYS A 223 9.94 1.00 -21.19
CA LYS A 223 8.87 1.76 -21.86
C LYS A 223 7.86 0.86 -22.53
N GLU A 224 8.31 -0.19 -23.21
CA GLU A 224 7.46 -1.16 -23.88
C GLU A 224 6.63 -1.96 -22.87
N VAL A 225 7.29 -2.49 -21.84
CA VAL A 225 6.63 -3.23 -20.77
C VAL A 225 5.68 -2.33 -19.96
N GLY A 226 6.07 -1.10 -19.67
CA GLY A 226 5.22 -0.12 -19.01
C GLY A 226 3.93 0.13 -19.80
N LYS A 227 4.02 0.30 -21.13
CA LYS A 227 2.86 0.43 -22.00
C LYS A 227 2.00 -0.84 -22.00
N LEU A 228 2.62 -2.02 -22.12
CA LEU A 228 1.93 -3.31 -22.10
C LEU A 228 1.04 -3.47 -20.86
N VAL A 229 1.58 -3.17 -19.67
CA VAL A 229 0.83 -3.32 -18.42
C VAL A 229 -0.22 -2.24 -18.24
N ALA A 230 0.04 -1.02 -18.70
CA ALA A 230 -0.96 0.05 -18.73
C ALA A 230 -2.14 -0.31 -19.65
N ASP A 231 -1.89 -0.82 -20.85
CA ASP A 231 -2.90 -1.31 -21.79
C ASP A 231 -3.69 -2.51 -21.22
N ALA A 232 -3.08 -3.30 -20.34
CA ALA A 232 -3.74 -4.38 -19.59
C ALA A 232 -4.65 -3.88 -18.44
N GLY A 233 -4.63 -2.57 -18.13
CA GLY A 233 -5.49 -1.93 -17.13
C GLY A 233 -4.78 -1.51 -15.84
N ILE A 234 -3.46 -1.65 -15.74
CA ILE A 234 -2.69 -1.20 -14.56
C ILE A 234 -2.65 0.33 -14.49
N LYS A 235 -2.95 0.85 -13.29
CA LYS A 235 -2.93 2.30 -13.00
C LYS A 235 -1.82 2.71 -12.02
N ALA A 236 -1.10 1.77 -11.42
CA ALA A 236 -0.01 2.05 -10.50
C ALA A 236 1.24 1.23 -10.84
N ILE A 237 2.34 1.92 -11.14
CA ILE A 237 3.61 1.30 -11.50
C ILE A 237 4.72 1.78 -10.56
N TRP A 238 5.40 0.86 -9.94
CA TRP A 238 6.57 1.08 -9.11
C TRP A 238 7.83 0.80 -9.96
N ASN A 239 8.43 1.87 -10.48
CA ASN A 239 9.46 1.80 -11.50
C ASN A 239 10.88 1.88 -10.94
N PHE A 240 11.64 0.81 -11.05
CA PHE A 240 13.07 0.75 -10.72
C PHE A 240 13.99 0.85 -11.96
N ALA A 241 13.45 0.85 -13.16
CA ALA A 241 14.21 1.11 -14.36
C ALA A 241 14.53 2.61 -14.45
N HIS A 242 15.80 2.98 -14.59
CA HIS A 242 16.25 4.38 -14.62
C HIS A 242 15.80 5.10 -15.91
N THR A 243 14.48 5.23 -16.12
CA THR A 243 13.88 5.91 -17.27
C THR A 243 12.45 6.31 -17.01
N ASP A 244 12.03 7.43 -17.58
CA ASP A 244 10.64 7.84 -17.60
C ASP A 244 9.84 6.98 -18.60
N LEU A 245 8.70 6.47 -18.16
CA LEU A 245 7.89 5.53 -18.96
C LEU A 245 7.05 6.23 -20.02
N ASN A 246 6.76 7.53 -19.86
CA ASN A 246 5.92 8.35 -20.75
C ASN A 246 4.54 7.69 -21.00
N LEU A 247 3.85 7.37 -19.92
CA LEU A 247 2.51 6.78 -19.92
C LEU A 247 1.43 7.87 -19.81
N PRO A 248 0.16 7.56 -20.13
CA PRO A 248 -0.97 8.46 -19.90
C PRO A 248 -1.09 8.92 -18.44
N ASP A 249 -1.65 10.13 -18.20
CA ASP A 249 -1.73 10.77 -16.87
C ASP A 249 -2.55 9.95 -15.85
N GLU A 250 -3.44 9.07 -16.30
CA GLU A 250 -4.18 8.16 -15.44
C GLU A 250 -3.35 7.01 -14.85
N VAL A 251 -2.11 6.80 -15.33
CA VAL A 251 -1.18 5.81 -14.80
C VAL A 251 -0.18 6.49 -13.88
N ILE A 252 -0.31 6.23 -12.61
CA ILE A 252 0.60 6.75 -11.58
C ILE A 252 1.91 5.97 -11.62
N VAL A 253 3.03 6.65 -11.83
CA VAL A 253 4.37 6.06 -11.85
C VAL A 253 5.19 6.63 -10.70
N GLU A 254 5.56 5.76 -9.75
CA GLU A 254 6.54 6.10 -8.72
C GLU A 254 7.93 5.59 -9.14
N ASN A 255 8.82 6.53 -9.45
CA ASN A 255 10.19 6.22 -9.88
C ASN A 255 11.12 6.08 -8.67
N VAL A 256 11.84 4.97 -8.56
CA VAL A 256 12.82 4.69 -7.51
C VAL A 256 14.23 4.71 -8.08
N HIS A 257 14.95 5.78 -7.83
CA HIS A 257 16.36 5.92 -8.22
C HIS A 257 17.28 5.66 -7.03
N LEU A 258 17.78 4.44 -6.90
CA LEU A 258 18.63 4.05 -5.76
C LEU A 258 19.90 4.91 -5.62
N SER A 259 20.46 5.38 -6.75
CA SER A 259 21.64 6.25 -6.75
C SER A 259 21.39 7.65 -6.21
N GLU A 260 20.16 8.18 -6.28
CA GLU A 260 19.87 9.54 -5.79
C GLU A 260 20.06 9.69 -4.29
N SER A 261 19.75 8.65 -3.52
CA SER A 261 19.98 8.65 -2.07
C SER A 261 21.48 8.71 -1.73
N LEU A 262 22.31 8.02 -2.52
CA LEU A 262 23.78 8.07 -2.39
C LEU A 262 24.34 9.43 -2.79
N MET A 263 23.81 10.04 -3.87
CA MET A 263 24.21 11.40 -4.28
C MET A 263 23.89 12.43 -3.20
N ARG A 264 22.71 12.33 -2.57
CA ARG A 264 22.33 13.20 -1.43
C ARG A 264 23.24 12.99 -0.22
N LEU A 265 23.59 11.75 0.07
CA LEU A 265 24.52 11.43 1.16
C LEU A 265 25.90 12.05 0.91
N SER A 266 26.46 11.91 -0.29
CA SER A 266 27.73 12.50 -0.69
C SER A 266 27.75 14.04 -0.55
N TYR A 267 26.65 14.70 -0.90
CA TYR A 267 26.52 16.16 -0.73
C TYR A 267 26.53 16.56 0.76
N THR A 268 25.83 15.82 1.60
CA THR A 268 25.73 16.11 3.03
C THR A 268 27.08 15.93 3.70
N ASP A 269 27.85 14.90 3.35
CA ASP A 269 29.18 14.66 3.87
C ASP A 269 30.16 15.79 3.52
N ARG A 270 30.18 16.24 2.26
CA ARG A 270 30.99 17.39 1.84
C ARG A 270 30.67 18.68 2.59
N LYS A 271 29.39 18.91 2.92
CA LYS A 271 28.96 20.10 3.66
C LYS A 271 29.45 20.04 5.11
N SER A 272 29.36 18.88 5.77
CA SER A 272 29.85 18.70 7.14
C SER A 272 31.37 18.83 7.24
N THR A 273 32.10 18.30 6.28
CA THR A 273 33.58 18.39 6.23
C THR A 273 34.04 19.85 6.02
N ARG A 274 33.38 20.62 5.16
CA ARG A 274 33.68 22.05 4.95
C ARG A 274 33.41 22.91 6.18
N LEU A 275 32.31 22.67 6.88
CA LEU A 275 31.98 23.41 8.12
C LEU A 275 32.98 23.11 9.23
N ASN A 276 33.44 21.87 9.38
CA ASN A 276 34.46 21.50 10.37
C ASN A 276 35.87 22.05 10.03
N SER A 277 36.20 22.22 8.76
CA SER A 277 37.48 22.79 8.33
C SER A 277 37.52 24.33 8.57
N SER A 278 36.39 25.03 8.40
CA SER A 278 36.30 26.47 8.65
C SER A 278 36.44 26.82 10.15
N HIS A 279 35.96 25.95 11.04
CA HIS A 279 36.12 26.15 12.51
C HIS A 279 37.52 25.85 13.02
N ARG A 280 38.33 25.05 12.33
CA ARG A 280 39.74 24.79 12.71
C ARG A 280 40.68 25.92 12.32
N GLY A 281 40.28 26.81 11.40
CA GLY A 281 41.12 27.92 10.93
C GLY A 281 41.10 29.16 11.79
N SER A 282 40.13 29.33 12.74
CA SER A 282 39.96 30.55 13.52
C SER A 282 40.56 30.55 14.92
N SER A 283 41.29 29.51 15.35
CA SER A 283 41.88 29.41 16.70
C SER A 283 43.39 29.64 16.75
N ARG A 284 43.98 30.36 15.80
CA ARG A 284 45.35 30.89 15.95
C ARG A 284 45.28 32.38 16.16
N MET A 285 45.12 32.79 17.41
CA MET A 285 45.53 34.13 17.82
C MET A 285 47.07 34.14 17.97
N PRO A 286 47.76 35.12 17.38
CA PRO A 286 49.18 35.31 17.65
C PRO A 286 49.33 35.85 19.10
N SER A 287 50.08 35.16 19.92
CA SER A 287 50.61 35.68 21.16
C SER A 287 51.57 36.80 20.80
N SER A 288 51.19 38.05 21.09
CA SER A 288 52.11 39.20 21.06
C SER A 288 52.93 39.24 22.35
N ALA A 289 54.25 39.23 22.16
CA ALA A 289 55.23 39.57 23.15
C ALA A 289 55.12 41.02 23.59
#